data_72451bff9c4f5a0b91920b9bf46e525c
#
_entry.id   72451bff9c4f5a0b91920b9bf46e525c
#
_cell.length_a   1.000
_cell.length_b   1.000
_cell.length_c   1.000
_cell.angle_alpha   90.00
_cell.angle_beta   90.00
_cell.angle_gamma   90.00
#
_symmetry.space_group_name_H-M   'P 1'
#
loop_
_entity.id
_entity.type
_entity.pdbx_description
1 polymer ?
#
loop_
_entity_poly.entity_id
_entity_poly.type
_entity_poly.pdbx_seq_one_letter_code
_entity_poly.pdbx_strand_id
1 'polypeptide(L)'
;MAFGADMDHWQAESGDASSNELGLVERKVQQTYLGLSWPEVKLLIIAGVGFLMDAYDLFVVNMVVPILLLAYYPSGEKHIPWGLDGGVLKAAANIGNVFGQILFGLLGDVIGRSYVYGKELVIVIIAVALMISVPSTPHFSANAITGWITGFRFLMGIGIGGDYPMSATIVADRARLKNRGMLLAIIFSNQGLGNLLGGLAAVVVVAAYKDPVSRGDVHKLDGAWRILQGLSLVPAFGVIYYRFTLVESSRFQRAKELQDSPSSIEVQSEENSQKDGKDGKVVERASVQEKTRAPKKPARGEFITYFSEWRHLKLLIGTCVTWFLVDITFYGIALNQSAILSAIGFTRGSTWGKLMKTATGNLIITSAGFLPGYWITIGLVEVIGRKTIQLIGFAGNAVFLAILGAKYHTLKNETGPFFVVFVFLQLFFNFGANATTFIIPGEVFPTRVRSTAHGLSAACGKLGAIIASLGFAELSKPSSIGNQGVFWIFTAISILGFIVTLFFTIETKGRDADLIDREEVAEGRKERS
;
A
#
# COMPACT_ATOMS: atom_id res chain seq x y z
N MET A 1 28.40 -1.02 -17.82
CA MET A 1 29.01 -2.31 -17.44
C MET A 1 29.95 -2.13 -16.25
N ALA A 2 29.48 -1.73 -15.07
CA ALA A 2 30.30 -1.63 -13.86
C ALA A 2 29.45 -1.67 -12.58
N PHE A 3 28.38 -2.48 -12.54
CA PHE A 3 27.45 -2.59 -11.40
C PHE A 3 27.41 -3.99 -10.77
N GLY A 4 28.26 -4.92 -11.24
CA GLY A 4 28.26 -6.32 -10.76
C GLY A 4 29.33 -6.65 -9.72
N ALA A 5 30.35 -5.84 -9.54
CA ALA A 5 31.53 -6.21 -8.76
C ALA A 5 31.46 -5.95 -7.25
N ASP A 6 30.52 -5.12 -6.77
CA ASP A 6 30.46 -4.74 -5.34
C ASP A 6 29.60 -5.66 -4.47
N MET A 7 28.90 -6.65 -5.05
CA MET A 7 28.03 -7.54 -4.26
C MET A 7 28.77 -8.74 -3.64
N ASP A 8 29.88 -9.16 -4.21
CA ASP A 8 30.64 -10.34 -3.74
C ASP A 8 31.48 -10.04 -2.49
N HIS A 9 31.82 -8.79 -2.22
CA HIS A 9 32.60 -8.40 -1.03
C HIS A 9 31.84 -8.49 0.28
N TRP A 10 30.50 -8.57 0.23
CA TRP A 10 29.63 -8.63 1.43
C TRP A 10 29.41 -10.06 1.96
N GLN A 11 29.70 -11.08 1.18
CA GLN A 11 29.53 -12.48 1.61
C GLN A 11 30.76 -13.05 2.33
N ALA A 12 31.94 -12.43 2.16
CA ALA A 12 33.20 -12.96 2.71
C ALA A 12 33.54 -12.49 4.13
N GLU A 13 32.92 -11.42 4.65
CA GLU A 13 33.27 -10.84 5.97
C GLU A 13 32.32 -11.19 7.13
N SER A 14 31.37 -12.12 6.97
CA SER A 14 30.45 -12.51 8.03
C SER A 14 30.95 -13.62 8.97
N GLY A 15 32.21 -13.99 8.86
CA GLY A 15 32.86 -14.92 9.75
C GLY A 15 33.73 -14.18 10.79
N ASP A 16 33.26 -14.24 12.03
CA ASP A 16 34.09 -14.01 13.24
C ASP A 16 34.59 -12.58 13.53
N ALA A 17 33.70 -11.61 13.63
CA ALA A 17 34.01 -10.29 14.17
C ALA A 17 33.48 -10.13 15.59
N SER A 18 34.36 -9.82 16.53
CA SER A 18 34.01 -9.49 17.93
C SER A 18 33.09 -8.24 18.01
N SER A 19 32.32 -8.10 19.07
CA SER A 19 31.35 -7.01 19.27
C SER A 19 31.92 -5.59 19.09
N ASN A 20 33.24 -5.41 19.16
CA ASN A 20 33.93 -4.14 18.93
C ASN A 20 34.17 -3.83 17.44
N GLU A 21 34.31 -4.83 16.58
CA GLU A 21 34.47 -4.64 15.13
C GLU A 21 33.14 -4.33 14.43
N LEU A 22 32.03 -4.91 14.92
CA LEU A 22 30.67 -4.54 14.47
C LEU A 22 30.39 -3.03 14.64
N GLY A 23 30.85 -2.42 15.74
CA GLY A 23 30.75 -0.99 15.98
C GLY A 23 31.60 -0.11 15.05
N LEU A 24 32.69 -0.66 14.48
CA LEU A 24 33.59 0.03 13.54
C LEU A 24 33.13 -0.09 12.09
N VAL A 25 32.53 -1.22 11.70
CA VAL A 25 31.92 -1.41 10.38
C VAL A 25 30.66 -0.54 10.24
N GLU A 26 29.88 -0.37 11.30
CA GLU A 26 28.74 0.57 11.31
C GLU A 26 29.15 2.04 11.10
N ARG A 27 30.36 2.46 11.45
CA ARG A 27 30.86 3.83 11.26
C ARG A 27 31.35 4.14 9.85
N LYS A 28 31.62 3.14 9.01
CA LYS A 28 32.13 3.32 7.62
C LYS A 28 31.06 3.35 6.55
N VAL A 29 29.79 3.14 6.88
CA VAL A 29 28.70 3.31 5.91
C VAL A 29 28.51 4.80 5.66
N GLN A 30 28.86 5.26 4.47
CA GLN A 30 28.61 6.63 4.01
C GLN A 30 27.13 6.98 4.20
N GLN A 31 26.84 7.80 5.21
CA GLN A 31 25.48 8.27 5.49
C GLN A 31 25.09 9.28 4.41
N THR A 32 23.98 9.03 3.72
CA THR A 32 23.31 10.02 2.88
C THR A 32 22.60 11.07 3.73
N TYR A 33 22.10 12.14 3.12
CA TYR A 33 21.44 13.28 3.78
C TYR A 33 20.35 12.92 4.79
N LEU A 34 19.75 11.70 4.70
CA LEU A 34 18.72 11.18 5.61
C LEU A 34 19.26 10.12 6.59
N GLY A 35 20.56 9.90 6.67
CA GLY A 35 21.16 8.83 7.47
C GLY A 35 20.90 7.42 6.93
N LEU A 36 20.52 7.31 5.63
CA LEU A 36 20.24 6.06 4.94
C LEU A 36 21.48 5.56 4.20
N SER A 37 21.68 4.26 4.18
CA SER A 37 22.69 3.60 3.35
C SER A 37 22.23 3.51 1.88
N TRP A 38 23.18 3.42 0.94
CA TRP A 38 22.83 3.27 -0.48
C TRP A 38 21.94 2.06 -0.80
N PRO A 39 22.16 0.87 -0.20
CA PRO A 39 21.22 -0.26 -0.35
C PRO A 39 19.78 0.05 0.10
N GLU A 40 19.62 0.80 1.20
CA GLU A 40 18.28 1.23 1.65
C GLU A 40 17.64 2.20 0.65
N VAL A 41 18.41 3.15 0.13
CA VAL A 41 17.92 4.08 -0.92
C VAL A 41 17.50 3.32 -2.18
N LYS A 42 18.33 2.37 -2.65
CA LYS A 42 18.02 1.52 -3.81
C LYS A 42 16.73 0.73 -3.59
N LEU A 43 16.55 0.14 -2.41
CA LEU A 43 15.34 -0.58 -2.06
C LEU A 43 14.11 0.32 -2.08
N LEU A 44 14.22 1.54 -1.52
CA LEU A 44 13.13 2.52 -1.51
C LEU A 44 12.73 2.95 -2.92
N ILE A 45 13.69 3.12 -3.82
CA ILE A 45 13.41 3.46 -5.22
C ILE A 45 12.67 2.30 -5.90
N ILE A 46 13.15 1.06 -5.77
CA ILE A 46 12.56 -0.12 -6.42
C ILE A 46 11.13 -0.37 -5.92
N ALA A 47 10.91 -0.34 -4.61
CA ALA A 47 9.60 -0.54 -4.01
C ALA A 47 8.70 0.69 -4.24
N GLY A 48 9.25 1.90 -4.12
CA GLY A 48 8.50 3.14 -4.30
C GLY A 48 7.96 3.32 -5.71
N VAL A 49 8.73 2.98 -6.75
CA VAL A 49 8.25 3.05 -8.14
C VAL A 49 7.08 2.09 -8.38
N GLY A 50 7.06 0.92 -7.72
CA GLY A 50 5.88 0.04 -7.75
C GLY A 50 4.64 0.73 -7.21
N PHE A 51 4.71 1.24 -5.97
CA PHE A 51 3.60 2.00 -5.38
C PHE A 51 3.17 3.21 -6.20
N LEU A 52 4.12 3.90 -6.84
CA LEU A 52 3.83 5.00 -7.75
C LEU A 52 2.97 4.55 -8.93
N MET A 53 3.32 3.41 -9.54
CA MET A 53 2.57 2.86 -10.68
C MET A 53 1.21 2.35 -10.27
N ASP A 54 1.14 1.62 -9.16
CA ASP A 54 -0.11 1.10 -8.60
C ASP A 54 -1.11 2.23 -8.37
N ALA A 55 -0.63 3.32 -7.78
CA ALA A 55 -1.46 4.49 -7.56
C ALA A 55 -1.85 5.21 -8.86
N TYR A 56 -0.91 5.34 -9.81
CA TYR A 56 -1.22 5.86 -11.12
C TYR A 56 -2.38 5.09 -11.76
N ASP A 57 -2.28 3.76 -11.83
CA ASP A 57 -3.26 2.87 -12.44
C ASP A 57 -4.62 2.88 -11.72
N LEU A 58 -4.61 3.00 -10.39
CA LEU A 58 -5.83 3.09 -9.60
C LEU A 58 -6.55 4.43 -9.79
N PHE A 59 -5.83 5.56 -9.79
CA PHE A 59 -6.44 6.89 -9.74
C PHE A 59 -6.64 7.56 -11.11
N VAL A 60 -5.88 7.17 -12.14
CA VAL A 60 -6.08 7.68 -13.51
C VAL A 60 -7.50 7.40 -14.03
N VAL A 61 -8.19 6.41 -13.47
CA VAL A 61 -9.60 6.10 -13.75
C VAL A 61 -10.55 7.29 -13.56
N ASN A 62 -10.20 8.25 -12.71
CA ASN A 62 -10.93 9.49 -12.54
C ASN A 62 -11.01 10.32 -13.84
N MET A 63 -10.01 10.16 -14.73
CA MET A 63 -10.02 10.78 -16.06
C MET A 63 -10.44 9.79 -17.15
N VAL A 64 -10.10 8.53 -17.01
CA VAL A 64 -10.46 7.50 -18.00
C VAL A 64 -11.99 7.36 -18.11
N VAL A 65 -12.72 7.31 -16.99
CA VAL A 65 -14.20 7.18 -17.02
C VAL A 65 -14.89 8.33 -17.76
N PRO A 66 -14.66 9.63 -17.48
CA PRO A 66 -15.22 10.72 -18.27
C PRO A 66 -14.86 10.66 -19.75
N ILE A 67 -13.65 10.22 -20.10
CA ILE A 67 -13.20 10.07 -21.49
C ILE A 67 -13.95 8.93 -22.18
N LEU A 68 -14.10 7.76 -21.54
CA LEU A 68 -14.84 6.63 -22.07
C LEU A 68 -16.31 6.96 -22.31
N LEU A 69 -16.95 7.70 -21.37
CA LEU A 69 -18.33 8.17 -21.52
C LEU A 69 -18.49 9.04 -22.78
N LEU A 70 -17.58 9.96 -23.03
CA LEU A 70 -17.63 10.82 -24.23
C LEU A 70 -17.29 10.08 -25.52
N ALA A 71 -16.31 9.16 -25.49
CA ALA A 71 -15.85 8.43 -26.65
C ALA A 71 -16.87 7.42 -27.17
N TYR A 72 -17.53 6.70 -26.27
CA TYR A 72 -18.38 5.54 -26.62
C TYR A 72 -19.86 5.76 -26.40
N TYR A 73 -20.28 6.78 -25.59
CA TYR A 73 -21.66 7.08 -25.27
C TYR A 73 -21.98 8.58 -25.47
N PRO A 74 -21.70 9.15 -26.67
CA PRO A 74 -21.80 10.61 -26.89
C PRO A 74 -23.23 11.15 -26.83
N SER A 75 -24.23 10.31 -27.07
CA SER A 75 -25.66 10.69 -27.14
C SER A 75 -26.36 10.71 -25.78
N GLY A 76 -25.66 10.48 -24.68
CA GLY A 76 -26.29 10.45 -23.35
C GLY A 76 -27.32 9.32 -23.21
N GLU A 77 -27.07 8.19 -23.86
CA GLU A 77 -27.95 7.02 -23.84
C GLU A 77 -28.34 6.67 -22.40
N LYS A 78 -29.64 6.44 -22.17
CA LYS A 78 -30.20 6.10 -20.86
C LYS A 78 -29.72 4.75 -20.30
N HIS A 79 -28.99 3.99 -21.09
CA HIS A 79 -28.42 2.68 -20.74
C HIS A 79 -26.91 2.68 -20.91
N ILE A 80 -26.22 3.39 -20.00
CA ILE A 80 -24.80 3.15 -19.77
C ILE A 80 -24.71 1.79 -19.10
N PRO A 81 -24.01 0.78 -19.71
CA PRO A 81 -23.97 -0.55 -19.12
C PRO A 81 -23.30 -0.50 -17.77
N TRP A 82 -23.78 -1.34 -16.94
CA TRP A 82 -23.52 -1.56 -15.52
C TRP A 82 -22.07 -1.39 -15.01
N GLY A 83 -21.21 -0.78 -15.75
CA GLY A 83 -19.82 -0.55 -15.36
C GLY A 83 -19.47 0.91 -15.13
N LEU A 84 -19.91 1.82 -16.00
CA LEU A 84 -19.45 3.22 -15.97
C LEU A 84 -20.21 4.08 -14.98
N ASP A 85 -21.52 3.91 -14.93
CA ASP A 85 -22.41 4.72 -14.07
C ASP A 85 -22.49 4.18 -12.63
N GLY A 86 -22.42 2.86 -12.46
CA GLY A 86 -22.53 2.16 -11.18
C GLY A 86 -21.25 1.97 -10.39
N GLY A 87 -20.13 2.56 -10.82
CA GLY A 87 -18.86 2.43 -10.11
C GLY A 87 -18.15 1.07 -10.28
N VAL A 88 -18.71 0.11 -11.03
CA VAL A 88 -18.14 -1.25 -11.18
C VAL A 88 -16.76 -1.22 -11.82
N LEU A 89 -16.56 -0.38 -12.85
CA LEU A 89 -15.25 -0.22 -13.49
C LEU A 89 -14.19 0.30 -12.50
N LYS A 90 -14.58 1.18 -11.57
CA LYS A 90 -13.71 1.68 -10.50
C LYS A 90 -13.47 0.61 -9.43
N ALA A 91 -14.50 -0.16 -9.08
CA ALA A 91 -14.43 -1.23 -8.10
C ALA A 91 -13.63 -2.45 -8.57
N ALA A 92 -13.59 -2.72 -9.88
CA ALA A 92 -12.98 -3.92 -10.46
C ALA A 92 -11.51 -4.12 -10.03
N ALA A 93 -10.71 -3.06 -10.06
CA ALA A 93 -9.32 -3.13 -9.58
C ALA A 93 -9.25 -3.42 -8.07
N ASN A 94 -10.14 -2.83 -7.25
CA ASN A 94 -10.18 -3.09 -5.81
C ASN A 94 -10.64 -4.52 -5.50
N ILE A 95 -11.55 -5.09 -6.30
CA ILE A 95 -11.94 -6.50 -6.18
C ILE A 95 -10.72 -7.39 -6.46
N GLY A 96 -9.99 -7.13 -7.54
CA GLY A 96 -8.73 -7.82 -7.84
C GLY A 96 -7.71 -7.70 -6.71
N ASN A 97 -7.57 -6.50 -6.11
CA ASN A 97 -6.66 -6.25 -5.00
C ASN A 97 -6.93 -7.16 -3.80
N VAL A 98 -8.19 -7.43 -3.44
CA VAL A 98 -8.53 -8.34 -2.33
C VAL A 98 -7.91 -9.72 -2.58
N PHE A 99 -8.09 -10.27 -3.78
CA PHE A 99 -7.50 -11.57 -4.13
C PHE A 99 -5.97 -11.52 -4.13
N GLY A 100 -5.39 -10.47 -4.72
CA GLY A 100 -3.93 -10.29 -4.75
C GLY A 100 -3.32 -10.17 -3.37
N GLN A 101 -3.88 -9.36 -2.49
CA GLN A 101 -3.39 -9.13 -1.13
C GLN A 101 -3.39 -10.41 -0.29
N ILE A 102 -4.46 -11.21 -0.36
CA ILE A 102 -4.54 -12.49 0.34
C ILE A 102 -3.56 -13.50 -0.26
N LEU A 103 -3.57 -13.67 -1.58
CA LEU A 103 -2.73 -14.64 -2.28
C LEU A 103 -1.24 -14.37 -2.05
N PHE A 104 -0.78 -13.16 -2.36
CA PHE A 104 0.63 -12.80 -2.25
C PHE A 104 1.08 -12.66 -0.80
N GLY A 105 0.18 -12.26 0.12
CA GLY A 105 0.43 -12.28 1.55
C GLY A 105 0.77 -13.68 2.06
N LEU A 106 -0.03 -14.68 1.70
CA LEU A 106 0.21 -16.09 2.02
C LEU A 106 1.48 -16.62 1.36
N LEU A 107 1.67 -16.38 0.06
CA LEU A 107 2.84 -16.84 -0.67
C LEU A 107 4.14 -16.24 -0.12
N GLY A 108 4.11 -14.99 0.34
CA GLY A 108 5.27 -14.32 0.93
C GLY A 108 5.79 -14.98 2.19
N ASP A 109 4.92 -15.49 3.06
CA ASP A 109 5.33 -16.20 4.27
C ASP A 109 5.68 -17.68 3.99
N VAL A 110 5.07 -18.33 2.99
CA VAL A 110 5.28 -19.76 2.68
C VAL A 110 6.50 -19.99 1.78
N ILE A 111 6.60 -19.26 0.67
CA ILE A 111 7.63 -19.50 -0.36
C ILE A 111 8.84 -18.59 -0.14
N GLY A 112 8.61 -17.38 0.34
CA GLY A 112 9.63 -16.34 0.50
C GLY A 112 9.26 -15.08 -0.27
N ARG A 113 9.59 -13.94 0.33
CA ARG A 113 9.14 -12.63 -0.15
C ARG A 113 9.85 -12.21 -1.42
N SER A 114 11.16 -12.40 -1.46
CA SER A 114 11.96 -12.04 -2.64
C SER A 114 11.68 -12.94 -3.83
N TYR A 115 11.31 -14.21 -3.58
CA TYR A 115 10.92 -15.12 -4.67
C TYR A 115 9.60 -14.72 -5.33
N VAL A 116 8.67 -14.19 -4.54
CA VAL A 116 7.34 -13.80 -5.01
C VAL A 116 7.37 -12.40 -5.62
N TYR A 117 8.24 -11.53 -5.10
CA TYR A 117 8.34 -10.13 -5.49
C TYR A 117 8.74 -9.94 -6.96
N GLY A 118 8.03 -9.09 -7.65
CA GLY A 118 8.16 -8.83 -9.09
C GLY A 118 7.20 -9.63 -9.96
N LYS A 119 6.67 -10.77 -9.49
CA LYS A 119 5.69 -11.56 -10.23
C LYS A 119 4.33 -10.87 -10.30
N GLU A 120 3.97 -10.15 -9.24
CA GLU A 120 2.80 -9.27 -9.20
C GLU A 120 2.88 -8.17 -10.28
N LEU A 121 4.06 -7.60 -10.47
CA LEU A 121 4.30 -6.57 -11.49
C LEU A 121 4.14 -7.11 -12.91
N VAL A 122 4.53 -8.36 -13.17
CA VAL A 122 4.28 -9.01 -14.48
C VAL A 122 2.78 -9.10 -14.76
N ILE A 123 1.98 -9.43 -13.75
CA ILE A 123 0.51 -9.47 -13.90
C ILE A 123 -0.03 -8.09 -14.27
N VAL A 124 0.45 -7.01 -13.61
CA VAL A 124 0.05 -5.63 -13.92
C VAL A 124 0.41 -5.29 -15.37
N ILE A 125 1.66 -5.54 -15.80
CA ILE A 125 2.12 -5.25 -17.17
C ILE A 125 1.24 -5.96 -18.21
N ILE A 126 1.00 -7.25 -18.03
CA ILE A 126 0.16 -8.03 -18.96
C ILE A 126 -1.26 -7.49 -18.96
N ALA A 127 -1.83 -7.22 -17.80
CA ALA A 127 -3.20 -6.73 -17.69
C ALA A 127 -3.37 -5.36 -18.34
N VAL A 128 -2.46 -4.41 -18.13
CA VAL A 128 -2.52 -3.08 -18.75
C VAL A 128 -2.30 -3.19 -20.27
N ALA A 129 -1.34 -3.98 -20.74
CA ALA A 129 -1.09 -4.19 -22.16
C ALA A 129 -2.32 -4.77 -22.88
N LEU A 130 -2.96 -5.78 -22.29
CA LEU A 130 -4.19 -6.37 -22.82
C LEU A 130 -5.38 -5.42 -22.71
N MET A 131 -5.47 -4.62 -21.66
CA MET A 131 -6.53 -3.62 -21.49
C MET A 131 -6.51 -2.60 -22.64
N ILE A 132 -5.34 -2.03 -22.93
CA ILE A 132 -5.22 -1.02 -24.00
C ILE A 132 -5.24 -1.58 -25.41
N SER A 133 -5.10 -2.90 -25.60
CA SER A 133 -5.12 -3.58 -26.89
C SER A 133 -6.53 -3.88 -27.41
N VAL A 134 -7.59 -3.58 -26.64
CA VAL A 134 -8.97 -3.86 -27.06
C VAL A 134 -9.25 -3.27 -28.45
N PRO A 135 -9.90 -4.03 -29.39
CA PRO A 135 -10.26 -3.50 -30.69
C PRO A 135 -11.22 -2.30 -30.56
N SER A 136 -11.06 -1.31 -31.42
CA SER A 136 -11.95 -0.14 -31.46
C SER A 136 -13.25 -0.42 -32.20
N THR A 137 -14.24 0.46 -32.04
CA THR A 137 -15.45 0.43 -32.86
C THR A 137 -15.09 0.67 -34.35
N PRO A 138 -15.78 0.06 -35.33
CA PRO A 138 -17.02 -0.73 -35.20
C PRO A 138 -16.84 -2.21 -34.89
N HIS A 139 -15.62 -2.72 -34.75
CA HIS A 139 -15.36 -4.16 -34.55
C HIS A 139 -15.87 -4.68 -33.21
N PHE A 140 -15.88 -3.82 -32.18
CA PHE A 140 -16.40 -4.14 -30.85
C PHE A 140 -17.47 -3.13 -30.44
N SER A 141 -18.54 -3.62 -29.79
CA SER A 141 -19.55 -2.72 -29.23
C SER A 141 -18.97 -1.97 -28.03
N ALA A 142 -19.50 -0.77 -27.75
CA ALA A 142 -19.11 0.03 -26.58
C ALA A 142 -19.20 -0.78 -25.27
N ASN A 143 -20.23 -1.61 -25.13
CA ASN A 143 -20.44 -2.49 -23.99
C ASN A 143 -19.36 -3.58 -23.87
N ALA A 144 -18.95 -4.17 -25.00
CA ALA A 144 -17.88 -5.17 -25.03
C ALA A 144 -16.52 -4.54 -24.65
N ILE A 145 -16.25 -3.31 -25.14
CA ILE A 145 -15.04 -2.55 -24.78
C ILE A 145 -15.02 -2.25 -23.28
N THR A 146 -16.12 -1.77 -22.72
CA THR A 146 -16.23 -1.49 -21.27
C THR A 146 -16.07 -2.77 -20.45
N GLY A 147 -16.67 -3.89 -20.87
CA GLY A 147 -16.51 -5.20 -20.24
C GLY A 147 -15.07 -5.68 -20.27
N TRP A 148 -14.39 -5.54 -21.41
CA TRP A 148 -12.97 -5.85 -21.58
C TRP A 148 -12.09 -5.06 -20.61
N ILE A 149 -12.25 -3.75 -20.60
CA ILE A 149 -11.51 -2.87 -19.69
C ILE A 149 -11.75 -3.28 -18.24
N THR A 150 -13.00 -3.55 -17.85
CA THR A 150 -13.38 -3.96 -16.48
C THR A 150 -12.72 -5.27 -16.10
N GLY A 151 -12.71 -6.27 -16.99
CA GLY A 151 -12.07 -7.56 -16.76
C GLY A 151 -10.55 -7.46 -16.57
N PHE A 152 -9.88 -6.66 -17.40
CA PHE A 152 -8.42 -6.47 -17.25
C PHE A 152 -8.06 -5.53 -16.09
N ARG A 153 -8.94 -4.60 -15.69
CA ARG A 153 -8.76 -3.87 -14.42
C ARG A 153 -8.83 -4.80 -13.20
N PHE A 154 -9.69 -5.81 -13.23
CA PHE A 154 -9.70 -6.84 -12.18
C PHE A 154 -8.38 -7.61 -12.15
N LEU A 155 -7.87 -8.06 -13.31
CA LEU A 155 -6.58 -8.76 -13.39
C LEU A 155 -5.42 -7.87 -12.94
N MET A 156 -5.39 -6.60 -13.39
CA MET A 156 -4.43 -5.59 -12.94
C MET A 156 -4.47 -5.43 -11.41
N GLY A 157 -5.68 -5.41 -10.83
CA GLY A 157 -5.88 -5.34 -9.39
C GLY A 157 -5.24 -6.51 -8.63
N ILE A 158 -5.27 -7.74 -9.17
CA ILE A 158 -4.57 -8.89 -8.54
C ILE A 158 -3.08 -8.60 -8.40
N GLY A 159 -2.44 -8.05 -9.42
CA GLY A 159 -1.03 -7.66 -9.37
C GLY A 159 -0.78 -6.54 -8.36
N ILE A 160 -1.52 -5.43 -8.46
CA ILE A 160 -1.42 -4.30 -7.53
C ILE A 160 -1.61 -4.76 -6.07
N GLY A 161 -2.60 -5.64 -5.84
CA GLY A 161 -2.85 -6.20 -4.50
C GLY A 161 -1.64 -6.94 -3.94
N GLY A 162 -0.89 -7.64 -4.79
CA GLY A 162 0.33 -8.36 -4.39
C GLY A 162 1.46 -7.45 -3.91
N ASP A 163 1.59 -6.25 -4.46
CA ASP A 163 2.68 -5.33 -4.09
C ASP A 163 2.56 -4.82 -2.64
N TYR A 164 1.34 -4.63 -2.12
CA TYR A 164 1.13 -4.12 -0.76
C TYR A 164 1.82 -4.94 0.33
N PRO A 165 1.51 -6.24 0.54
CA PRO A 165 2.17 -7.03 1.56
C PRO A 165 3.65 -7.28 1.24
N MET A 166 4.02 -7.42 -0.03
CA MET A 166 5.41 -7.71 -0.43
C MET A 166 6.32 -6.51 -0.14
N SER A 167 6.01 -5.34 -0.65
CA SER A 167 6.81 -4.13 -0.44
C SER A 167 6.87 -3.74 1.04
N ALA A 168 5.75 -3.81 1.77
CA ALA A 168 5.73 -3.52 3.20
C ALA A 168 6.67 -4.45 3.99
N THR A 169 6.58 -5.76 3.76
CA THR A 169 7.36 -6.75 4.52
C THR A 169 8.83 -6.75 4.14
N ILE A 170 9.16 -6.64 2.85
CA ILE A 170 10.56 -6.56 2.38
C ILE A 170 11.27 -5.36 3.01
N VAL A 171 10.61 -4.22 3.12
CA VAL A 171 11.19 -3.02 3.73
C VAL A 171 11.22 -3.14 5.24
N ALA A 172 10.15 -3.58 5.88
CA ALA A 172 10.11 -3.76 7.34
C ALA A 172 11.21 -4.73 7.83
N ASP A 173 11.52 -5.78 7.06
CA ASP A 173 12.54 -6.77 7.42
C ASP A 173 13.98 -6.26 7.28
N ARG A 174 14.21 -5.30 6.40
CA ARG A 174 15.54 -4.72 6.15
C ARG A 174 15.77 -3.41 6.89
N ALA A 175 14.71 -2.74 7.28
CA ALA A 175 14.77 -1.47 7.99
C ALA A 175 15.33 -1.63 9.40
N ARG A 176 16.14 -0.65 9.85
CA ARG A 176 16.49 -0.51 11.26
C ARG A 176 15.27 -0.08 12.06
N LEU A 177 15.10 -0.58 13.28
CA LEU A 177 13.96 -0.25 14.14
C LEU A 177 13.71 1.26 14.25
N LYS A 178 14.79 2.05 14.38
CA LYS A 178 14.72 3.50 14.54
C LYS A 178 14.04 4.23 13.36
N ASN A 179 14.17 3.71 12.14
CA ASN A 179 13.72 4.38 10.91
C ASN A 179 12.66 3.58 10.15
N ARG A 180 12.18 2.46 10.70
CA ARG A 180 11.28 1.51 10.00
C ARG A 180 10.00 2.19 9.51
N GLY A 181 9.32 2.94 10.38
CA GLY A 181 8.10 3.62 10.00
C GLY A 181 8.32 4.74 8.98
N MET A 182 9.43 5.46 9.07
CA MET A 182 9.78 6.48 8.07
C MET A 182 10.01 5.84 6.69
N LEU A 183 10.70 4.70 6.61
CA LEU A 183 10.93 4.00 5.34
C LEU A 183 9.64 3.48 4.73
N LEU A 184 8.75 2.91 5.55
CA LEU A 184 7.40 2.50 5.13
C LEU A 184 6.56 3.69 4.67
N ALA A 185 6.64 4.83 5.39
CA ALA A 185 5.97 6.07 4.99
C ALA A 185 6.49 6.61 3.64
N ILE A 186 7.81 6.57 3.41
CA ILE A 186 8.42 6.98 2.13
C ILE A 186 7.90 6.13 0.98
N ILE A 187 7.86 4.80 1.13
CA ILE A 187 7.33 3.93 0.08
C ILE A 187 5.86 4.24 -0.18
N PHE A 188 5.05 4.30 0.86
CA PHE A 188 3.63 4.56 0.71
C PHE A 188 3.33 5.96 0.16
N SER A 189 4.19 6.95 0.43
CA SER A 189 4.06 8.31 -0.11
C SER A 189 4.14 8.38 -1.65
N ASN A 190 4.75 7.38 -2.29
CA ASN A 190 4.78 7.27 -3.75
C ASN A 190 3.36 7.10 -4.35
N GLN A 191 2.38 6.70 -3.54
CA GLN A 191 0.97 6.76 -3.93
C GLN A 191 0.56 8.20 -4.29
N GLY A 192 1.01 9.19 -3.53
CA GLY A 192 0.78 10.61 -3.85
C GLY A 192 1.47 11.05 -5.13
N LEU A 193 2.71 10.59 -5.37
CA LEU A 193 3.44 10.88 -6.60
C LEU A 193 2.80 10.22 -7.83
N GLY A 194 2.32 8.98 -7.70
CA GLY A 194 1.60 8.28 -8.77
C GLY A 194 0.31 9.01 -9.17
N ASN A 195 -0.46 9.48 -8.18
CA ASN A 195 -1.66 10.27 -8.41
C ASN A 195 -1.33 11.64 -9.07
N LEU A 196 -0.23 12.28 -8.64
CA LEU A 196 0.27 13.52 -9.26
C LEU A 196 0.63 13.31 -10.73
N LEU A 197 1.41 12.27 -11.04
CA LEU A 197 1.80 11.95 -12.41
C LEU A 197 0.60 11.60 -13.28
N GLY A 198 -0.39 10.89 -12.73
CA GLY A 198 -1.67 10.63 -13.40
C GLY A 198 -2.43 11.93 -13.73
N GLY A 199 -2.47 12.87 -12.80
CA GLY A 199 -3.05 14.19 -13.00
C GLY A 199 -2.31 15.03 -14.06
N LEU A 200 -0.98 15.05 -14.02
CA LEU A 200 -0.15 15.71 -15.02
C LEU A 200 -0.33 15.11 -16.42
N ALA A 201 -0.27 13.78 -16.52
CA ALA A 201 -0.52 13.07 -17.76
C ALA A 201 -1.92 13.39 -18.33
N ALA A 202 -2.94 13.45 -17.47
CA ALA A 202 -4.29 13.79 -17.86
C ALA A 202 -4.38 15.20 -18.44
N VAL A 203 -3.73 16.20 -17.82
CA VAL A 203 -3.69 17.58 -18.34
C VAL A 203 -3.00 17.62 -19.71
N VAL A 204 -1.85 16.97 -19.86
CA VAL A 204 -1.08 16.95 -21.12
C VAL A 204 -1.87 16.26 -22.24
N VAL A 205 -2.44 15.08 -21.97
CA VAL A 205 -3.21 14.32 -22.96
C VAL A 205 -4.48 15.09 -23.36
N VAL A 206 -5.25 15.61 -22.39
CA VAL A 206 -6.45 16.40 -22.71
C VAL A 206 -6.10 17.66 -23.49
N ALA A 207 -4.97 18.30 -23.20
CA ALA A 207 -4.50 19.46 -23.99
C ALA A 207 -4.19 19.07 -25.45
N ALA A 208 -3.52 17.94 -25.68
CA ALA A 208 -3.20 17.44 -27.01
C ALA A 208 -4.44 17.11 -27.86
N TYR A 209 -5.54 16.70 -27.20
CA TYR A 209 -6.82 16.37 -27.85
C TYR A 209 -7.78 17.58 -27.96
N LYS A 210 -7.31 18.83 -27.77
CA LYS A 210 -8.14 20.04 -27.82
C LYS A 210 -8.87 20.19 -29.16
N ASP A 211 -8.13 20.14 -30.25
CA ASP A 211 -8.67 20.42 -31.59
C ASP A 211 -9.70 19.38 -32.04
N PRO A 212 -9.44 18.06 -31.94
CA PRO A 212 -10.44 17.07 -32.27
C PRO A 212 -11.73 17.23 -31.48
N VAL A 213 -11.61 17.35 -30.13
CA VAL A 213 -12.78 17.46 -29.24
C VAL A 213 -13.57 18.75 -29.48
N SER A 214 -12.89 19.88 -29.78
CA SER A 214 -13.54 21.15 -30.06
C SER A 214 -14.29 21.13 -31.40
N ARG A 215 -13.85 20.30 -32.35
CA ARG A 215 -14.54 20.06 -33.63
C ARG A 215 -15.68 19.03 -33.55
N GLY A 216 -15.88 18.40 -32.39
CA GLY A 216 -16.91 17.37 -32.18
C GLY A 216 -16.44 15.93 -32.46
N ASP A 217 -15.17 15.70 -32.81
CA ASP A 217 -14.58 14.39 -33.09
C ASP A 217 -14.27 13.63 -31.80
N VAL A 218 -15.28 13.40 -30.95
CA VAL A 218 -15.11 12.77 -29.63
C VAL A 218 -14.64 11.32 -29.72
N HIS A 219 -14.83 10.64 -30.86
CA HIS A 219 -14.33 9.27 -31.06
C HIS A 219 -12.78 9.18 -31.01
N LYS A 220 -12.06 10.24 -31.31
CA LYS A 220 -10.60 10.31 -31.16
C LYS A 220 -10.14 10.18 -29.71
N LEU A 221 -11.02 10.43 -28.74
CA LEU A 221 -10.75 10.20 -27.32
C LEU A 221 -10.49 8.73 -27.00
N ASP A 222 -10.80 7.79 -27.93
CA ASP A 222 -10.36 6.38 -27.82
C ASP A 222 -8.83 6.28 -27.65
N GLY A 223 -8.04 7.05 -28.39
CA GLY A 223 -6.60 7.11 -28.20
C GLY A 223 -6.17 7.76 -26.89
N ALA A 224 -6.93 8.76 -26.39
CA ALA A 224 -6.58 9.48 -25.18
C ALA A 224 -6.57 8.59 -23.93
N TRP A 225 -7.62 7.76 -23.73
CA TRP A 225 -7.66 6.88 -22.57
C TRP A 225 -6.62 5.76 -22.65
N ARG A 226 -6.31 5.25 -23.88
CA ARG A 226 -5.27 4.23 -24.07
C ARG A 226 -3.89 4.77 -23.72
N ILE A 227 -3.57 6.02 -24.13
CA ILE A 227 -2.33 6.69 -23.77
C ILE A 227 -2.27 6.87 -22.25
N LEU A 228 -3.32 7.40 -21.62
CA LEU A 228 -3.37 7.61 -20.19
C LEU A 228 -3.13 6.31 -19.42
N GLN A 229 -3.79 5.21 -19.78
CA GLN A 229 -3.62 3.94 -19.10
C GLN A 229 -2.28 3.29 -19.43
N GLY A 230 -1.81 3.40 -20.68
CA GLY A 230 -0.56 2.77 -21.14
C GLY A 230 0.72 3.42 -20.61
N LEU A 231 0.67 4.70 -20.18
CA LEU A 231 1.83 5.39 -19.64
C LEU A 231 2.41 4.71 -18.39
N SER A 232 1.62 3.98 -17.61
CA SER A 232 2.11 3.22 -16.46
C SER A 232 3.09 2.11 -16.84
N LEU A 233 3.05 1.60 -18.07
CA LEU A 233 3.98 0.58 -18.55
C LEU A 233 5.44 1.07 -18.60
N VAL A 234 5.66 2.38 -18.80
CA VAL A 234 7.01 2.94 -18.92
C VAL A 234 7.83 2.71 -17.65
N PRO A 235 7.42 3.18 -16.45
CA PRO A 235 8.14 2.87 -15.22
C PRO A 235 8.10 1.39 -14.86
N ALA A 236 7.04 0.65 -15.25
CA ALA A 236 6.94 -0.80 -15.03
C ALA A 236 8.11 -1.58 -15.63
N PHE A 237 8.36 -1.35 -16.92
CA PHE A 237 9.49 -1.97 -17.59
C PHE A 237 10.85 -1.49 -17.03
N GLY A 238 10.92 -0.28 -16.49
CA GLY A 238 12.13 0.26 -15.86
C GLY A 238 12.54 -0.47 -14.58
N VAL A 239 11.58 -0.97 -13.79
CA VAL A 239 11.87 -1.56 -12.47
C VAL A 239 11.77 -3.08 -12.43
N ILE A 240 11.15 -3.74 -13.40
CA ILE A 240 10.90 -5.20 -13.36
C ILE A 240 12.19 -6.00 -13.19
N TYR A 241 13.25 -5.64 -13.90
CA TYR A 241 14.55 -6.29 -13.81
C TYR A 241 15.11 -6.23 -12.38
N TYR A 242 15.05 -5.06 -11.75
CA TYR A 242 15.57 -4.86 -10.40
C TYR A 242 14.75 -5.60 -9.34
N ARG A 243 13.44 -5.77 -9.54
CA ARG A 243 12.59 -6.57 -8.64
C ARG A 243 12.97 -8.05 -8.67
N PHE A 244 13.24 -8.63 -9.83
CA PHE A 244 13.66 -10.03 -9.96
C PHE A 244 15.06 -10.30 -9.41
N THR A 245 15.93 -9.31 -9.32
CA THR A 245 17.31 -9.45 -8.79
C THR A 245 17.42 -9.20 -7.29
N LEU A 246 16.30 -8.98 -6.61
CA LEU A 246 16.31 -8.71 -5.18
C LEU A 246 16.59 -9.98 -4.37
N VAL A 247 17.68 -9.97 -3.57
CA VAL A 247 18.07 -11.08 -2.69
C VAL A 247 17.18 -11.15 -1.44
N GLU A 248 16.93 -12.35 -0.90
CA GLU A 248 16.10 -12.54 0.30
C GLU A 248 16.74 -11.92 1.55
N SER A 249 15.90 -11.43 2.48
CA SER A 249 16.39 -10.77 3.70
C SER A 249 17.01 -11.78 4.67
N SER A 250 18.09 -11.39 5.35
CA SER A 250 18.73 -12.24 6.37
C SER A 250 17.81 -12.56 7.54
N ARG A 251 16.86 -11.68 7.87
CA ARG A 251 15.84 -11.94 8.91
C ARG A 251 14.90 -13.07 8.51
N PHE A 252 14.45 -13.08 7.26
CA PHE A 252 13.59 -14.14 6.75
C PHE A 252 14.35 -15.47 6.64
N GLN A 253 15.59 -15.45 6.14
CA GLN A 253 16.45 -16.64 6.07
C GLN A 253 16.66 -17.25 7.46
N ARG A 254 17.03 -16.44 8.47
CA ARG A 254 17.15 -16.91 9.86
C ARG A 254 15.85 -17.42 10.44
N ALA A 255 14.73 -16.78 10.18
CA ALA A 255 13.42 -17.26 10.63
C ALA A 255 13.11 -18.64 10.02
N LYS A 256 13.42 -18.83 8.75
CA LYS A 256 13.24 -20.10 8.03
C LYS A 256 14.21 -21.19 8.52
N GLU A 257 15.47 -20.87 8.71
CA GLU A 257 16.47 -21.80 9.27
C GLU A 257 16.07 -22.29 10.65
N LEU A 258 15.56 -21.41 11.51
CA LEU A 258 15.03 -21.75 12.82
C LEU A 258 13.79 -22.66 12.74
N GLN A 259 13.00 -22.56 11.68
CA GLN A 259 11.85 -23.41 11.42
C GLN A 259 12.23 -24.78 10.87
N ASP A 260 13.23 -24.83 9.99
CA ASP A 260 13.67 -26.06 9.31
C ASP A 260 14.67 -26.89 10.12
N SER A 261 15.23 -26.36 11.22
CA SER A 261 16.18 -27.08 12.06
C SER A 261 15.53 -28.29 12.75
N PRO A 262 16.06 -29.52 12.60
CA PRO A 262 15.50 -30.71 13.21
C PRO A 262 15.47 -30.58 14.73
N SER A 263 14.36 -30.98 15.35
CA SER A 263 14.17 -30.97 16.81
C SER A 263 14.95 -32.08 17.56
N SER A 264 16.00 -32.62 16.96
CA SER A 264 16.86 -33.63 17.55
C SER A 264 18.32 -33.19 17.51
N ILE A 265 18.72 -32.42 18.52
CA ILE A 265 20.13 -32.43 18.94
C ILE A 265 20.13 -33.21 20.24
N GLU A 266 20.46 -34.49 20.14
CA GLU A 266 20.95 -35.26 21.27
C GLU A 266 22.12 -34.50 21.88
N VAL A 267 22.02 -34.29 23.18
CA VAL A 267 23.13 -33.77 23.97
C VAL A 267 24.20 -34.87 23.98
N GLN A 268 25.13 -34.85 23.03
CA GLN A 268 26.38 -35.54 23.21
C GLN A 268 27.23 -34.66 24.14
N SER A 269 27.28 -35.07 25.39
CA SER A 269 28.28 -34.65 26.34
C SER A 269 29.64 -35.19 25.85
N GLU A 270 30.39 -34.44 25.08
CA GLU A 270 31.79 -34.70 24.90
C GLU A 270 32.53 -34.31 26.18
N GLU A 271 32.81 -35.31 27.00
CA GLU A 271 33.85 -35.25 28.03
C GLU A 271 35.21 -35.11 27.35
N ASN A 272 35.63 -33.90 27.07
CA ASN A 272 37.02 -33.62 26.72
C ASN A 272 37.80 -33.44 28.01
N SER A 273 38.31 -34.58 28.55
CA SER A 273 39.34 -34.62 29.59
C SER A 273 40.70 -34.26 28.93
N GLN A 274 41.05 -33.01 28.89
CA GLN A 274 42.43 -32.59 28.62
C GLN A 274 43.19 -32.59 29.95
N LYS A 275 44.00 -33.61 30.16
CA LYS A 275 44.99 -33.67 31.21
C LYS A 275 46.18 -32.76 30.81
N ASP A 276 46.27 -31.58 31.40
CA ASP A 276 47.51 -30.83 31.44
C ASP A 276 48.16 -30.97 32.82
N GLY A 277 49.43 -31.34 32.78
CA GLY A 277 50.16 -31.73 33.95
C GLY A 277 50.60 -30.59 34.86
N LYS A 278 50.64 -30.93 36.16
CA LYS A 278 51.15 -30.22 37.33
C LYS A 278 50.18 -29.23 37.97
N ASP A 279 49.65 -29.71 39.09
CA ASP A 279 48.88 -29.12 40.15
C ASP A 279 47.35 -29.33 40.05
N GLY A 280 46.96 -30.37 40.80
CA GLY A 280 45.58 -30.88 40.88
C GLY A 280 44.58 -29.90 41.47
N LYS A 281 43.98 -29.03 40.66
CA LYS A 281 42.71 -28.40 40.90
C LYS A 281 41.87 -28.48 39.63
N VAL A 282 40.87 -29.36 39.66
CA VAL A 282 39.81 -29.42 38.63
C VAL A 282 38.96 -28.16 38.78
N VAL A 283 39.10 -27.24 37.83
CA VAL A 283 38.15 -26.12 37.69
C VAL A 283 37.12 -26.54 36.65
N GLU A 284 35.97 -27.00 37.11
CA GLU A 284 34.79 -27.24 36.28
C GLU A 284 34.29 -25.91 35.73
N ARG A 285 34.70 -25.51 34.50
CA ARG A 285 34.04 -24.49 33.74
C ARG A 285 32.96 -25.12 32.89
N ALA A 286 31.78 -25.22 33.47
CA ALA A 286 30.56 -25.50 32.74
C ALA A 286 30.26 -24.26 31.84
N SER A 287 30.69 -24.28 30.59
CA SER A 287 30.15 -23.39 29.58
C SER A 287 28.76 -23.89 29.19
N VAL A 288 27.75 -23.37 29.86
CA VAL A 288 26.36 -23.55 29.43
C VAL A 288 26.18 -22.76 28.12
N GLN A 289 26.48 -23.40 27.01
CA GLN A 289 25.93 -22.96 25.73
C GLN A 289 24.45 -23.32 25.72
N GLU A 290 23.63 -22.37 26.09
CA GLU A 290 22.17 -22.45 25.96
C GLU A 290 21.84 -22.54 24.46
N LYS A 291 21.81 -23.78 23.92
CA LYS A 291 21.32 -24.04 22.56
C LYS A 291 19.81 -23.82 22.58
N THR A 292 19.40 -22.62 22.20
CA THR A 292 17.99 -22.26 22.02
C THR A 292 17.36 -23.22 20.99
N ARG A 293 16.43 -24.02 21.46
CA ARG A 293 15.68 -24.99 20.64
C ARG A 293 14.85 -24.21 19.62
N ALA A 294 15.15 -24.42 18.35
CA ALA A 294 14.40 -23.81 17.24
C ALA A 294 12.93 -24.27 17.24
N PRO A 295 11.97 -23.40 16.91
CA PRO A 295 10.57 -23.78 16.75
C PRO A 295 10.41 -24.74 15.56
N LYS A 296 9.50 -25.70 15.69
CA LYS A 296 9.12 -26.68 14.63
C LYS A 296 8.66 -25.94 13.36
N LYS A 297 8.80 -26.63 12.17
CA LYS A 297 8.28 -26.18 10.85
C LYS A 297 6.92 -25.51 10.98
N PRO A 298 6.66 -24.45 10.17
CA PRO A 298 5.33 -23.87 10.12
C PRO A 298 4.34 -24.93 9.64
N ALA A 299 3.64 -25.52 10.60
CA ALA A 299 2.46 -26.28 10.26
C ALA A 299 1.46 -25.30 9.65
N ARG A 300 0.62 -25.75 8.70
CA ARG A 300 -0.55 -25.00 8.18
C ARG A 300 -1.41 -24.31 9.25
N GLY A 301 -1.13 -24.54 10.54
CA GLY A 301 -1.79 -23.98 11.71
C GLY A 301 -1.07 -22.83 12.42
N GLU A 302 0.15 -22.42 12.03
CA GLU A 302 0.91 -21.42 12.81
C GLU A 302 0.22 -20.04 12.85
N PHE A 303 -0.34 -19.60 11.72
CA PHE A 303 -1.14 -18.39 11.67
C PHE A 303 -2.35 -18.48 12.61
N ILE A 304 -3.10 -19.58 12.52
CA ILE A 304 -4.29 -19.80 13.37
C ILE A 304 -3.88 -19.87 14.84
N THR A 305 -2.79 -20.59 15.16
CA THR A 305 -2.27 -20.71 16.52
C THR A 305 -1.85 -19.36 17.08
N TYR A 306 -1.13 -18.53 16.32
CA TYR A 306 -0.71 -17.21 16.76
C TYR A 306 -1.92 -16.30 17.04
N PHE A 307 -2.90 -16.29 16.16
CA PHE A 307 -4.10 -15.46 16.31
C PHE A 307 -5.22 -16.10 17.14
N SER A 308 -5.04 -17.32 17.69
CA SER A 308 -5.95 -17.87 18.68
C SER A 308 -5.87 -17.14 20.03
N GLU A 309 -4.75 -16.49 20.32
CA GLU A 309 -4.60 -15.64 21.50
C GLU A 309 -5.27 -14.28 21.29
N TRP A 310 -6.16 -13.91 22.23
CA TRP A 310 -6.94 -12.68 22.14
C TRP A 310 -6.09 -11.42 21.96
N ARG A 311 -4.93 -11.33 22.60
CA ARG A 311 -4.01 -10.18 22.47
C ARG A 311 -3.53 -9.97 21.03
N HIS A 312 -3.22 -11.04 20.29
CA HIS A 312 -2.79 -10.99 18.89
C HIS A 312 -3.97 -10.78 17.96
N LEU A 313 -5.08 -11.50 18.21
CA LEU A 313 -6.31 -11.35 17.44
C LEU A 313 -6.87 -9.92 17.52
N LYS A 314 -6.80 -9.31 18.71
CA LYS A 314 -7.21 -7.91 18.93
C LYS A 314 -6.43 -6.95 18.02
N LEU A 315 -5.13 -7.16 17.85
CA LEU A 315 -4.29 -6.32 16.96
C LEU A 315 -4.65 -6.54 15.50
N LEU A 316 -4.91 -7.78 15.08
CA LEU A 316 -5.35 -8.08 13.72
C LEU A 316 -6.72 -7.45 13.43
N ILE A 317 -7.67 -7.56 14.35
CA ILE A 317 -8.97 -6.88 14.23
C ILE A 317 -8.76 -5.36 14.13
N GLY A 318 -7.89 -4.79 14.96
CA GLY A 318 -7.57 -3.36 14.93
C GLY A 318 -7.03 -2.91 13.56
N THR A 319 -6.05 -3.63 13.00
CA THR A 319 -5.48 -3.30 11.69
C THR A 319 -6.46 -3.51 10.54
N CYS A 320 -7.25 -4.59 10.55
CA CYS A 320 -8.27 -4.88 9.55
C CYS A 320 -9.38 -3.82 9.56
N VAL A 321 -9.95 -3.53 10.74
CA VAL A 321 -11.11 -2.64 10.84
C VAL A 321 -10.72 -1.19 10.59
N THR A 322 -9.58 -0.72 11.11
CA THR A 322 -9.13 0.66 10.84
C THR A 322 -8.84 0.89 9.36
N TRP A 323 -8.23 -0.11 8.69
CA TRP A 323 -8.00 -0.02 7.25
C TRP A 323 -9.31 -0.07 6.45
N PHE A 324 -10.24 -0.95 6.83
CA PHE A 324 -11.57 -1.01 6.22
C PHE A 324 -12.30 0.35 6.30
N LEU A 325 -12.31 0.97 7.48
CA LEU A 325 -13.01 2.23 7.70
C LEU A 325 -12.38 3.41 6.96
N VAL A 326 -11.03 3.49 6.94
CA VAL A 326 -10.37 4.56 6.17
C VAL A 326 -10.55 4.38 4.68
N ASP A 327 -10.50 3.15 4.16
CA ASP A 327 -10.64 2.91 2.72
C ASP A 327 -12.08 3.19 2.22
N ILE A 328 -13.12 3.02 3.05
CA ILE A 328 -14.46 3.49 2.71
C ILE A 328 -14.44 4.99 2.44
N THR A 329 -13.91 5.77 3.35
CA THR A 329 -13.94 7.24 3.23
C THR A 329 -12.94 7.74 2.19
N PHE A 330 -11.72 7.21 2.19
CA PHE A 330 -10.65 7.60 1.27
C PHE A 330 -11.00 7.27 -0.20
N TYR A 331 -11.32 6.00 -0.51
CA TYR A 331 -11.64 5.61 -1.88
C TYR A 331 -13.01 6.14 -2.33
N GLY A 332 -13.96 6.30 -1.40
CA GLY A 332 -15.23 6.95 -1.68
C GLY A 332 -15.05 8.38 -2.20
N ILE A 333 -14.11 9.12 -1.64
CA ILE A 333 -13.75 10.48 -2.09
C ILE A 333 -12.80 10.42 -3.29
N ALA A 334 -11.67 9.70 -3.18
CA ALA A 334 -10.58 9.76 -4.13
C ALA A 334 -10.93 9.21 -5.52
N LEU A 335 -11.71 8.13 -5.61
CA LEU A 335 -12.18 7.59 -6.90
C LEU A 335 -13.36 8.35 -7.51
N ASN A 336 -13.97 9.27 -6.76
CA ASN A 336 -15.12 10.05 -7.20
C ASN A 336 -14.85 11.56 -7.29
N GLN A 337 -13.58 11.98 -7.24
CA GLN A 337 -13.19 13.39 -7.33
C GLN A 337 -13.80 14.09 -8.55
N SER A 338 -13.73 13.46 -9.73
CA SER A 338 -14.32 14.03 -10.96
C SER A 338 -15.82 14.23 -10.87
N ALA A 339 -16.55 13.28 -10.24
CA ALA A 339 -17.99 13.40 -10.00
C ALA A 339 -18.29 14.53 -9.00
N ILE A 340 -17.51 14.64 -7.92
CA ILE A 340 -17.64 15.70 -6.91
C ILE A 340 -17.39 17.08 -7.54
N LEU A 341 -16.30 17.23 -8.33
CA LEU A 341 -15.99 18.47 -9.05
C LEU A 341 -17.12 18.87 -10.01
N SER A 342 -17.75 17.90 -10.66
CA SER A 342 -18.91 18.13 -11.53
C SER A 342 -20.13 18.57 -10.72
N ALA A 343 -20.40 17.94 -9.57
CA ALA A 343 -21.55 18.23 -8.72
C ALA A 343 -21.54 19.66 -8.16
N ILE A 344 -20.34 20.21 -7.86
CA ILE A 344 -20.19 21.63 -7.45
C ILE A 344 -20.16 22.61 -8.62
N GLY A 345 -20.34 22.14 -9.87
CA GLY A 345 -20.38 22.98 -11.05
C GLY A 345 -19.03 23.50 -11.53
N PHE A 346 -17.89 23.02 -10.97
CA PHE A 346 -16.55 23.42 -11.40
C PHE A 346 -16.27 23.07 -12.86
N THR A 347 -16.83 21.96 -13.36
CA THR A 347 -16.60 21.44 -14.71
C THR A 347 -17.58 22.00 -15.77
N ARG A 348 -18.22 23.16 -15.53
CA ARG A 348 -19.12 23.79 -16.51
C ARG A 348 -18.32 24.33 -17.71
N GLY A 349 -18.90 24.20 -18.93
CA GLY A 349 -18.30 24.74 -20.17
C GLY A 349 -18.44 23.80 -21.37
N SER A 350 -17.61 24.03 -22.40
CA SER A 350 -17.50 23.16 -23.60
C SER A 350 -17.04 21.75 -23.21
N THR A 351 -17.23 20.77 -24.08
CA THR A 351 -16.81 19.38 -23.87
C THR A 351 -15.33 19.28 -23.51
N TRP A 352 -14.46 19.93 -24.27
CA TRP A 352 -13.04 20.00 -23.94
C TRP A 352 -12.78 20.73 -22.63
N GLY A 353 -13.45 21.86 -22.40
CA GLY A 353 -13.31 22.63 -21.15
C GLY A 353 -13.71 21.85 -19.91
N LYS A 354 -14.72 20.99 -20.01
CA LYS A 354 -15.12 20.07 -18.91
C LYS A 354 -14.00 19.10 -18.58
N LEU A 355 -13.42 18.43 -19.59
CA LEU A 355 -12.31 17.49 -19.39
C LEU A 355 -11.08 18.19 -18.80
N MET A 356 -10.70 19.36 -19.34
CA MET A 356 -9.55 20.12 -18.86
C MET A 356 -9.74 20.58 -17.40
N LYS A 357 -10.91 21.11 -17.06
CA LYS A 357 -11.22 21.50 -15.67
C LYS A 357 -11.22 20.30 -14.73
N THR A 358 -11.73 19.15 -15.16
CA THR A 358 -11.65 17.92 -14.36
C THR A 358 -10.19 17.52 -14.11
N ALA A 359 -9.35 17.52 -15.14
CA ALA A 359 -7.94 17.19 -15.02
C ALA A 359 -7.19 18.17 -14.10
N THR A 360 -7.38 19.47 -14.29
CA THR A 360 -6.73 20.51 -13.47
C THR A 360 -7.24 20.51 -12.04
N GLY A 361 -8.54 20.30 -11.81
CA GLY A 361 -9.13 20.20 -10.47
C GLY A 361 -8.55 19.02 -9.69
N ASN A 362 -8.46 17.85 -10.30
CA ASN A 362 -7.83 16.67 -9.70
C ASN A 362 -6.34 16.94 -9.40
N LEU A 363 -5.61 17.59 -10.31
CA LEU A 363 -4.20 17.95 -10.13
C LEU A 363 -4.00 18.91 -8.94
N ILE A 364 -4.84 19.94 -8.81
CA ILE A 364 -4.79 20.91 -7.69
C ILE A 364 -5.00 20.18 -6.36
N ILE A 365 -6.03 19.34 -6.27
CA ILE A 365 -6.35 18.58 -5.05
C ILE A 365 -5.17 17.66 -4.67
N THR A 366 -4.58 16.97 -5.64
CA THR A 366 -3.45 16.08 -5.41
C THR A 366 -2.21 16.86 -4.95
N SER A 367 -1.87 17.94 -5.63
CA SER A 367 -0.68 18.73 -5.32
C SER A 367 -0.78 19.43 -3.97
N ALA A 368 -1.95 19.97 -3.62
CA ALA A 368 -2.15 20.76 -2.42
C ALA A 368 -2.55 19.92 -1.19
N GLY A 369 -3.18 18.75 -1.37
CA GLY A 369 -3.67 17.92 -0.28
C GLY A 369 -2.91 16.61 -0.11
N PHE A 370 -2.88 15.74 -1.13
CA PHE A 370 -2.28 14.40 -1.02
C PHE A 370 -0.79 14.47 -0.67
N LEU A 371 0.01 15.17 -1.47
CA LEU A 371 1.46 15.21 -1.30
C LEU A 371 1.89 15.81 0.03
N PRO A 372 1.40 17.01 0.44
CA PRO A 372 1.79 17.56 1.73
C PRO A 372 1.44 16.64 2.90
N GLY A 373 0.29 15.96 2.87
CA GLY A 373 -0.12 15.01 3.89
C GLY A 373 0.91 13.88 4.08
N TYR A 374 1.37 13.28 2.99
CA TYR A 374 2.41 12.24 3.05
C TYR A 374 3.74 12.76 3.56
N TRP A 375 4.18 13.94 3.10
CA TRP A 375 5.46 14.51 3.54
C TRP A 375 5.46 14.85 5.03
N ILE A 376 4.34 15.36 5.55
CA ILE A 376 4.17 15.58 6.99
C ILE A 376 4.24 14.24 7.75
N THR A 377 3.61 13.18 7.22
CA THR A 377 3.70 11.83 7.81
C THR A 377 5.14 11.34 7.87
N ILE A 378 5.90 11.44 6.78
CA ILE A 378 7.32 11.04 6.74
C ILE A 378 8.12 11.76 7.83
N GLY A 379 7.93 13.08 7.98
CA GLY A 379 8.65 13.89 8.95
C GLY A 379 8.28 13.61 10.41
N LEU A 380 7.02 13.25 10.67
CA LEU A 380 6.50 13.16 12.03
C LEU A 380 6.31 11.73 12.54
N VAL A 381 6.31 10.70 11.69
CA VAL A 381 5.99 9.33 12.09
C VAL A 381 6.93 8.77 13.16
N GLU A 382 8.22 9.14 13.12
CA GLU A 382 9.20 8.77 14.14
C GLU A 382 9.24 9.75 15.34
N VAL A 383 8.54 10.88 15.27
CA VAL A 383 8.49 11.88 16.33
C VAL A 383 7.28 11.64 17.24
N ILE A 384 6.07 11.66 16.68
CA ILE A 384 4.81 11.59 17.45
C ILE A 384 4.19 10.19 17.49
N GLY A 385 4.71 9.25 16.67
CA GLY A 385 4.24 7.86 16.63
C GLY A 385 3.08 7.62 15.67
N ARG A 386 2.84 6.33 15.39
CA ARG A 386 1.89 5.88 14.35
C ARG A 386 0.45 5.99 14.82
N LYS A 387 0.18 5.54 16.05
CA LYS A 387 -1.15 5.61 16.65
C LYS A 387 -1.65 7.05 16.76
N THR A 388 -0.78 7.96 17.18
CA THR A 388 -1.12 9.38 17.32
C THR A 388 -1.46 10.00 15.96
N ILE A 389 -0.66 9.73 14.92
CA ILE A 389 -0.94 10.20 13.55
C ILE A 389 -2.28 9.64 13.05
N GLN A 390 -2.57 8.36 13.30
CA GLN A 390 -3.83 7.74 12.89
C GLN A 390 -5.04 8.39 13.56
N LEU A 391 -4.95 8.69 14.86
CA LEU A 391 -6.01 9.40 15.61
C LEU A 391 -6.21 10.81 15.06
N ILE A 392 -5.14 11.58 14.85
CA ILE A 392 -5.21 12.94 14.28
C ILE A 392 -5.86 12.89 12.89
N GLY A 393 -5.48 11.93 12.05
CA GLY A 393 -6.05 11.76 10.71
C GLY A 393 -7.55 11.48 10.74
N PHE A 394 -8.00 10.50 11.53
CA PHE A 394 -9.44 10.21 11.65
C PHE A 394 -10.23 11.39 12.23
N ALA A 395 -9.69 12.08 13.24
CA ALA A 395 -10.33 13.27 13.79
C ALA A 395 -10.42 14.41 12.77
N GLY A 396 -9.31 14.71 12.05
CA GLY A 396 -9.30 15.71 10.99
C GLY A 396 -10.28 15.38 9.86
N ASN A 397 -10.33 14.11 9.42
CA ASN A 397 -11.28 13.66 8.41
C ASN A 397 -12.72 13.85 8.88
N ALA A 398 -13.04 13.50 10.14
CA ALA A 398 -14.37 13.69 10.70
C ALA A 398 -14.77 15.18 10.69
N VAL A 399 -13.85 16.07 11.08
CA VAL A 399 -14.10 17.53 11.10
C VAL A 399 -14.37 18.06 9.68
N PHE A 400 -13.48 17.77 8.72
CA PHE A 400 -13.63 18.33 7.37
C PHE A 400 -14.79 17.72 6.60
N LEU A 401 -15.10 16.43 6.80
CA LEU A 401 -16.30 15.80 6.26
C LEU A 401 -17.58 16.38 6.87
N ALA A 402 -17.60 16.67 8.18
CA ALA A 402 -18.71 17.32 8.82
C ALA A 402 -18.93 18.76 8.29
N ILE A 403 -17.85 19.51 8.05
CA ILE A 403 -17.92 20.85 7.42
C ILE A 403 -18.52 20.74 6.00
N LEU A 404 -18.06 19.77 5.19
CA LEU A 404 -18.61 19.52 3.85
C LEU A 404 -20.09 19.13 3.92
N GLY A 405 -20.48 18.27 4.87
CA GLY A 405 -21.86 17.87 5.08
C GLY A 405 -22.76 19.04 5.54
N ALA A 406 -22.31 19.78 6.57
CA ALA A 406 -23.12 20.87 7.15
C ALA A 406 -23.25 22.08 6.22
N LYS A 407 -22.19 22.41 5.47
CA LYS A 407 -22.14 23.59 4.60
C LYS A 407 -22.24 23.26 3.10
N TYR A 408 -22.68 22.06 2.74
CA TYR A 408 -22.68 21.60 1.34
C TYR A 408 -23.40 22.55 0.39
N HIS A 409 -24.58 23.03 0.74
CA HIS A 409 -25.38 23.93 -0.12
C HIS A 409 -24.73 25.31 -0.32
N THR A 410 -23.99 25.81 0.65
CA THR A 410 -23.21 27.06 0.52
C THR A 410 -21.95 26.82 -0.30
N LEU A 411 -21.16 25.81 0.09
CA LEU A 411 -19.86 25.50 -0.51
C LEU A 411 -19.95 25.09 -1.98
N LYS A 412 -21.02 24.37 -2.40
CA LYS A 412 -21.19 23.98 -3.80
C LYS A 412 -21.30 25.16 -4.78
N ASN A 413 -21.68 26.35 -4.29
CA ASN A 413 -21.79 27.55 -5.09
C ASN A 413 -20.51 28.43 -5.01
N GLU A 414 -19.60 28.12 -4.11
CA GLU A 414 -18.36 28.85 -3.85
C GLU A 414 -17.16 27.94 -4.06
N THR A 415 -16.64 27.90 -5.27
CA THR A 415 -15.57 26.97 -5.67
C THR A 415 -14.31 27.11 -4.82
N GLY A 416 -13.87 28.34 -4.47
CA GLY A 416 -12.67 28.58 -3.67
C GLY A 416 -12.74 27.94 -2.27
N PRO A 417 -13.70 28.33 -1.44
CA PRO A 417 -13.90 27.74 -0.11
C PRO A 417 -14.09 26.21 -0.16
N PHE A 418 -14.79 25.68 -1.16
CA PHE A 418 -14.93 24.24 -1.34
C PHE A 418 -13.56 23.57 -1.51
N PHE A 419 -12.71 24.08 -2.43
CA PHE A 419 -11.37 23.53 -2.64
C PHE A 419 -10.51 23.58 -1.38
N VAL A 420 -10.56 24.65 -0.61
CA VAL A 420 -9.80 24.76 0.64
C VAL A 420 -10.19 23.65 1.63
N VAL A 421 -11.49 23.46 1.89
CA VAL A 421 -11.98 22.42 2.80
C VAL A 421 -11.61 21.04 2.26
N PHE A 422 -11.74 20.83 0.96
CA PHE A 422 -11.47 19.54 0.32
C PHE A 422 -9.97 19.19 0.30
N VAL A 423 -9.11 20.18 0.11
CA VAL A 423 -7.64 20.02 0.19
C VAL A 423 -7.21 19.63 1.61
N PHE A 424 -7.75 20.27 2.64
CA PHE A 424 -7.48 19.87 4.03
C PHE A 424 -8.01 18.47 4.35
N LEU A 425 -9.18 18.09 3.84
CA LEU A 425 -9.67 16.72 3.95
C LEU A 425 -8.65 15.73 3.38
N GLN A 426 -8.16 15.98 2.16
CA GLN A 426 -7.16 15.12 1.53
C GLN A 426 -5.82 15.11 2.27
N LEU A 427 -5.43 16.24 2.85
CA LEU A 427 -4.24 16.31 3.69
C LEU A 427 -4.38 15.39 4.91
N PHE A 428 -5.49 15.44 5.64
CA PHE A 428 -5.70 14.62 6.83
C PHE A 428 -5.93 13.13 6.52
N PHE A 429 -6.37 12.76 5.34
CA PHE A 429 -6.32 11.36 4.92
C PHE A 429 -4.88 10.86 4.90
N ASN A 430 -3.96 11.59 4.29
CA ASN A 430 -2.60 11.16 3.99
C ASN A 430 -1.60 11.52 5.11
N PHE A 431 -1.84 12.62 5.86
CA PHE A 431 -1.28 12.82 7.19
C PHE A 431 -2.20 12.17 8.21
N GLY A 432 -2.29 10.84 8.19
CA GLY A 432 -3.22 10.15 9.07
C GLY A 432 -3.40 8.70 8.75
N ALA A 433 -4.67 8.28 8.77
CA ALA A 433 -5.03 6.87 8.73
C ALA A 433 -4.61 6.17 7.42
N ASN A 434 -4.66 6.83 6.27
CA ASN A 434 -4.26 6.21 5.00
C ASN A 434 -2.80 5.72 5.01
N ALA A 435 -1.88 6.50 5.60
CA ALA A 435 -0.47 6.08 5.71
C ALA A 435 -0.26 5.07 6.85
N THR A 436 -0.85 5.31 8.02
CA THR A 436 -0.57 4.50 9.21
C THR A 436 -1.20 3.12 9.18
N THR A 437 -2.32 2.92 8.47
CA THR A 437 -2.92 1.59 8.27
C THR A 437 -2.05 0.68 7.40
N PHE A 438 -1.15 1.23 6.60
CA PHE A 438 -0.10 0.48 5.89
C PHE A 438 1.11 0.21 6.80
N ILE A 439 1.53 1.20 7.61
CA ILE A 439 2.74 1.11 8.42
C ILE A 439 2.56 0.14 9.60
N ILE A 440 1.46 0.27 10.35
CA ILE A 440 1.24 -0.47 11.59
C ILE A 440 1.26 -1.99 11.39
N PRO A 441 0.55 -2.60 10.41
CA PRO A 441 0.63 -4.05 10.21
C PRO A 441 2.02 -4.51 9.74
N GLY A 442 2.80 -3.66 9.08
CA GLY A 442 4.19 -3.92 8.73
C GLY A 442 5.14 -3.97 9.94
N GLU A 443 4.75 -3.36 11.07
CA GLU A 443 5.57 -3.27 12.28
C GLU A 443 5.07 -4.16 13.44
N VAL A 444 3.76 -4.34 13.57
CA VAL A 444 3.15 -4.94 14.76
C VAL A 444 3.22 -6.47 14.77
N PHE A 445 3.29 -7.10 13.61
CA PHE A 445 3.32 -8.57 13.50
C PHE A 445 4.75 -9.10 13.34
N PRO A 446 5.06 -10.28 13.97
CA PRO A 446 6.38 -10.90 13.83
C PRO A 446 6.60 -11.42 12.41
N THR A 447 7.87 -11.52 12.01
CA THR A 447 8.29 -11.87 10.63
C THR A 447 7.60 -13.13 10.11
N ARG A 448 7.38 -14.16 10.93
CA ARG A 448 6.79 -15.46 10.53
C ARG A 448 5.35 -15.39 10.01
N VAL A 449 4.56 -14.38 10.41
CA VAL A 449 3.14 -14.21 10.01
C VAL A 449 2.86 -12.83 9.39
N ARG A 450 3.88 -11.99 9.26
CA ARG A 450 3.75 -10.57 8.89
C ARG A 450 3.12 -10.36 7.52
N SER A 451 3.57 -11.12 6.51
CA SER A 451 3.08 -10.93 5.14
C SER A 451 1.61 -11.31 5.00
N THR A 452 1.21 -12.43 5.60
CA THR A 452 -0.18 -12.88 5.63
C THR A 452 -1.07 -11.91 6.41
N ALA A 453 -0.64 -11.47 7.60
CA ALA A 453 -1.41 -10.54 8.43
C ALA A 453 -1.53 -9.15 7.79
N HIS A 454 -0.46 -8.66 7.16
CA HIS A 454 -0.49 -7.41 6.40
C HIS A 454 -1.43 -7.53 5.19
N GLY A 455 -1.31 -8.61 4.43
CA GLY A 455 -2.17 -8.88 3.27
C GLY A 455 -3.65 -8.98 3.66
N LEU A 456 -3.97 -9.65 4.77
CA LEU A 456 -5.35 -9.73 5.27
C LEU A 456 -5.87 -8.36 5.73
N SER A 457 -5.05 -7.57 6.44
CA SER A 457 -5.42 -6.22 6.85
C SER A 457 -5.70 -5.31 5.66
N ALA A 458 -4.85 -5.38 4.63
CA ALA A 458 -5.02 -4.62 3.39
C ALA A 458 -6.24 -5.09 2.59
N ALA A 459 -6.51 -6.40 2.53
CA ALA A 459 -7.69 -6.96 1.88
C ALA A 459 -9.00 -6.48 2.53
N CYS A 460 -9.03 -6.39 3.87
CA CYS A 460 -10.15 -5.77 4.58
C CYS A 460 -10.33 -4.30 4.16
N GLY A 461 -9.23 -3.53 4.01
CA GLY A 461 -9.29 -2.18 3.47
C GLY A 461 -9.94 -2.14 2.09
N LYS A 462 -9.51 -3.02 1.17
CA LYS A 462 -10.08 -3.04 -0.19
C LYS A 462 -11.55 -3.46 -0.25
N LEU A 463 -12.04 -4.26 0.70
CA LEU A 463 -13.48 -4.48 0.85
C LEU A 463 -14.21 -3.16 1.15
N GLY A 464 -13.63 -2.30 1.99
CA GLY A 464 -14.15 -0.95 2.23
C GLY A 464 -14.15 -0.08 0.96
N ALA A 465 -13.07 -0.11 0.19
CA ALA A 465 -12.96 0.59 -1.09
C ALA A 465 -14.00 0.13 -2.13
N ILE A 466 -14.30 -1.18 -2.19
CA ILE A 466 -15.33 -1.75 -3.07
C ILE A 466 -16.70 -1.21 -2.68
N ILE A 467 -17.07 -1.30 -1.39
CA ILE A 467 -18.34 -0.80 -0.87
C ILE A 467 -18.50 0.68 -1.17
N ALA A 468 -17.45 1.47 -0.95
CA ALA A 468 -17.45 2.89 -1.24
C ALA A 468 -17.58 3.21 -2.73
N SER A 469 -16.88 2.47 -3.60
CA SER A 469 -16.93 2.70 -5.05
C SER A 469 -18.31 2.44 -5.64
N LEU A 470 -18.95 1.36 -5.19
CA LEU A 470 -20.31 0.98 -5.64
C LEU A 470 -21.36 1.85 -4.95
N GLY A 471 -21.24 2.04 -3.64
CA GLY A 471 -22.21 2.78 -2.82
C GLY A 471 -22.23 4.27 -3.14
N PHE A 472 -21.09 4.91 -3.40
CA PHE A 472 -21.04 6.34 -3.72
C PHE A 472 -21.84 6.67 -4.98
N ALA A 473 -21.72 5.88 -6.03
CA ALA A 473 -22.41 6.09 -7.29
C ALA A 473 -23.95 6.13 -7.10
N GLU A 474 -24.47 5.28 -6.20
CA GLU A 474 -25.92 5.20 -5.94
C GLU A 474 -26.36 6.25 -4.91
N LEU A 475 -25.64 6.37 -3.79
CA LEU A 475 -26.02 7.25 -2.69
C LEU A 475 -25.87 8.74 -3.02
N SER A 476 -24.93 9.11 -3.88
CA SER A 476 -24.69 10.51 -4.29
C SER A 476 -25.75 11.09 -5.23
N LYS A 477 -26.64 10.25 -5.79
CA LYS A 477 -27.73 10.71 -6.67
C LYS A 477 -28.69 11.65 -5.91
N PRO A 478 -29.20 12.71 -6.60
CA PRO A 478 -30.20 13.60 -5.98
C PRO A 478 -31.49 12.89 -5.54
N SER A 479 -31.80 11.75 -6.16
CA SER A 479 -32.95 10.90 -5.80
C SER A 479 -32.74 10.05 -4.55
N SER A 480 -31.50 10.01 -4.02
CA SER A 480 -31.10 9.32 -2.81
C SER A 480 -30.77 10.34 -1.72
N ILE A 481 -29.73 10.10 -0.92
CA ILE A 481 -29.29 11.02 0.14
C ILE A 481 -28.40 12.18 -0.37
N GLY A 482 -27.96 12.09 -1.62
CA GLY A 482 -27.07 13.07 -2.26
C GLY A 482 -25.66 13.15 -1.64
N ASN A 483 -24.82 14.00 -2.22
CA ASN A 483 -23.45 14.17 -1.71
C ASN A 483 -23.40 14.63 -0.24
N GLN A 484 -24.37 15.45 0.18
CA GLN A 484 -24.44 15.92 1.58
C GLN A 484 -24.61 14.75 2.56
N GLY A 485 -25.52 13.83 2.27
CA GLY A 485 -25.74 12.64 3.09
C GLY A 485 -24.53 11.71 3.10
N VAL A 486 -23.85 11.56 1.96
CA VAL A 486 -22.61 10.76 1.87
C VAL A 486 -21.52 11.35 2.76
N PHE A 487 -21.33 12.68 2.80
CA PHE A 487 -20.35 13.29 3.69
C PHE A 487 -20.67 13.04 5.17
N TRP A 488 -21.94 13.04 5.57
CA TRP A 488 -22.34 12.69 6.95
C TRP A 488 -22.09 11.21 7.29
N ILE A 489 -22.34 10.29 6.35
CA ILE A 489 -22.00 8.87 6.53
C ILE A 489 -20.48 8.74 6.73
N PHE A 490 -19.68 9.39 5.89
CA PHE A 490 -18.22 9.33 5.99
C PHE A 490 -17.69 9.99 7.27
N THR A 491 -18.38 11.02 7.79
CA THR A 491 -18.09 11.59 9.11
C THR A 491 -18.27 10.55 10.21
N ALA A 492 -19.40 9.84 10.22
CA ALA A 492 -19.66 8.79 11.21
C ALA A 492 -18.63 7.64 11.13
N ILE A 493 -18.27 7.23 9.92
CA ILE A 493 -17.24 6.20 9.69
C ILE A 493 -15.86 6.67 10.21
N SER A 494 -15.50 7.94 10.01
CA SER A 494 -14.23 8.50 10.52
C SER A 494 -14.22 8.56 12.04
N ILE A 495 -15.32 8.91 12.70
CA ILE A 495 -15.47 8.85 14.16
C ILE A 495 -15.32 7.41 14.66
N LEU A 496 -15.95 6.45 13.99
CA LEU A 496 -15.78 5.03 14.34
C LEU A 496 -14.32 4.58 14.19
N GLY A 497 -13.64 5.02 13.12
CA GLY A 497 -12.21 4.75 12.91
C GLY A 497 -11.33 5.31 14.02
N PHE A 498 -11.65 6.51 14.51
CA PHE A 498 -10.99 7.09 15.69
C PHE A 498 -11.17 6.22 16.94
N ILE A 499 -12.40 5.79 17.21
CA ILE A 499 -12.74 4.95 18.37
C ILE A 499 -12.02 3.60 18.28
N VAL A 500 -12.07 2.92 17.13
CA VAL A 500 -11.38 1.63 16.93
C VAL A 500 -9.86 1.80 17.10
N THR A 501 -9.28 2.85 16.54
CA THR A 501 -7.85 3.15 16.73
C THR A 501 -7.51 3.30 18.21
N LEU A 502 -8.32 4.01 18.98
CA LEU A 502 -8.09 4.25 20.39
C LEU A 502 -7.98 2.93 21.20
N PHE A 503 -8.87 1.97 20.96
CA PHE A 503 -9.01 0.76 21.77
C PHE A 503 -8.30 -0.47 21.20
N PHE A 504 -8.12 -0.59 19.88
CA PHE A 504 -7.61 -1.79 19.20
C PHE A 504 -6.23 -1.62 18.57
N THR A 505 -5.73 -0.40 18.45
CA THR A 505 -4.40 -0.13 17.90
C THR A 505 -3.42 0.23 19.02
N ILE A 506 -2.19 -0.28 18.91
CA ILE A 506 -1.10 0.05 19.83
C ILE A 506 -0.08 0.96 19.13
N GLU A 507 0.75 1.67 19.91
CA GLU A 507 1.89 2.39 19.36
C GLU A 507 3.00 1.40 19.00
N THR A 508 3.50 1.50 17.76
CA THR A 508 4.54 0.59 17.24
C THR A 508 5.92 1.23 17.15
N LYS A 509 6.04 2.52 17.46
CA LYS A 509 7.31 3.25 17.45
C LYS A 509 8.36 2.57 18.33
N GLY A 510 9.48 2.16 17.71
CA GLY A 510 10.59 1.51 18.41
C GLY A 510 10.30 0.08 18.91
N ARG A 511 9.16 -0.52 18.56
CA ARG A 511 8.77 -1.88 18.98
C ARG A 511 9.37 -2.93 18.04
N ASP A 512 10.04 -3.93 18.60
CA ASP A 512 10.50 -5.12 17.86
C ASP A 512 9.54 -6.29 18.08
N ALA A 513 8.68 -6.55 17.10
CA ALA A 513 7.71 -7.62 17.17
C ALA A 513 8.35 -9.01 17.18
N ASP A 514 9.52 -9.17 16.55
CA ASP A 514 10.24 -10.45 16.51
C ASP A 514 10.88 -10.78 17.87
N LEU A 515 11.38 -9.76 18.59
CA LEU A 515 11.92 -9.95 19.94
C LEU A 515 10.81 -10.35 20.91
N ILE A 516 9.69 -9.62 20.88
CA ILE A 516 8.52 -9.88 21.74
C ILE A 516 7.98 -11.29 21.49
N ASP A 517 7.83 -11.71 20.23
CA ASP A 517 7.36 -13.05 19.88
C ASP A 517 8.30 -14.16 20.43
N ARG A 518 9.62 -13.93 20.41
CA ARG A 518 10.59 -14.87 20.99
C ARG A 518 10.47 -14.96 22.51
N GLU A 519 10.31 -13.84 23.18
CA GLU A 519 10.13 -13.78 24.63
C GLU A 519 8.85 -14.51 25.04
N GLU A 520 7.74 -14.27 24.36
CA GLU A 520 6.45 -14.94 24.60
C GLU A 520 6.53 -16.46 24.38
N VAL A 521 7.19 -16.91 23.32
CA VAL A 521 7.43 -18.34 23.08
C VAL A 521 8.31 -18.97 24.16
N ALA A 522 9.29 -18.24 24.68
CA ALA A 522 10.14 -18.72 25.76
C ALA A 522 9.40 -18.81 27.08
N GLU A 523 8.55 -17.84 27.44
CA GLU A 523 7.70 -17.85 28.64
C GLU A 523 6.68 -18.97 28.60
N GLY A 524 5.94 -19.16 27.52
CA GLY A 524 4.95 -20.23 27.37
C GLY A 524 5.55 -21.64 27.37
N ARG A 525 6.87 -21.77 27.21
CA ARG A 525 7.59 -23.03 27.42
C ARG A 525 7.92 -23.28 28.90
N LYS A 526 8.27 -22.23 29.65
CA LYS A 526 8.54 -22.32 31.08
C LYS A 526 7.28 -22.68 31.86
N GLU A 527 6.11 -22.23 31.44
CA GLU A 527 4.82 -22.58 32.06
C GLU A 527 4.35 -24.02 31.79
N ARG A 528 4.90 -24.66 30.72
CA ARG A 528 4.56 -26.03 30.31
C ARG A 528 5.59 -27.08 30.75
N SER A 529 6.73 -26.67 31.28
CA SER A 529 7.79 -27.53 31.88
C SER A 529 7.65 -27.61 33.37
#